data_b0f8b97cf7ca6f27c08ef4f81725624f
#
_entry.id   b0f8b97cf7ca6f27c08ef4f81725624f
#
_cell.length_a   1.000
_cell.length_b   1.000
_cell.length_c   1.000
_cell.angle_alpha   90.00
_cell.angle_beta   90.00
_cell.angle_gamma   90.00
#
_symmetry.space_group_name_H-M   'P 1'
#
loop_
_entity.id
_entity.type
_entity.pdbx_description
1 polymer ?
#
loop_
_entity_poly.entity_id
_entity_poly.type
_entity_poly.pdbx_seq_one_letter_code
_entity_poly.pdbx_strand_id
1 'polypeptide(L)'
;MNIAEFLHQKGDKRGFSFEVLPPLKGNGTAALFRTIDSLKDFGPRFINITTHHSEYVYRELENGLLTRQRVRRRPGTVAIAGAIQNKYDIPVIPHVICSGATKEDIEYELLDLQFLGISNILVLRGDKAKEDRQFTPTENGHSNATDLLKQVNQFNNGFFFDGTPIKHPGDKFCCGVACYPEKHEEAPNLEMDMKHLLEKQQLGADYAITQLFYDNEKFYAFVEKARQMGITIPIVPALKPFAKLSQLTMVPKTFHCDIPEALAQEVLKCKSDEDAKALGIEWTTAQVKDLFDHGYNHIHFFTVSAVDSVKQIAKILF
;
A
#
# COMPACT_ATOMS: atom_id res chain seq x y z
N MET A 1 -18.81 -1.83 0.48
CA MET A 1 -18.31 -2.22 1.83
C MET A 1 -17.34 -1.13 2.28
N ASN A 2 -17.52 -0.56 3.47
CA ASN A 2 -16.55 0.35 4.08
C ASN A 2 -15.48 -0.48 4.81
N ILE A 3 -14.20 -0.30 4.45
CA ILE A 3 -13.10 -1.11 5.00
C ILE A 3 -12.87 -0.82 6.48
N ALA A 4 -12.99 0.43 6.92
CA ALA A 4 -12.82 0.76 8.33
C ALA A 4 -13.91 0.10 9.19
N GLU A 5 -15.17 0.12 8.75
CA GLU A 5 -16.26 -0.58 9.43
C GLU A 5 -16.02 -2.08 9.52
N PHE A 6 -15.51 -2.69 8.42
CA PHE A 6 -15.13 -4.10 8.42
C PHE A 6 -14.02 -4.39 9.43
N LEU A 7 -12.98 -3.55 9.49
CA LEU A 7 -11.85 -3.73 10.39
C LEU A 7 -12.21 -3.48 11.87
N HIS A 8 -13.26 -2.70 12.15
CA HIS A 8 -13.79 -2.48 13.50
C HIS A 8 -14.71 -3.60 13.99
N GLN A 9 -15.20 -4.46 13.11
CA GLN A 9 -16.07 -5.56 13.53
C GLN A 9 -15.32 -6.53 14.43
N LYS A 10 -15.77 -6.63 15.69
CA LYS A 10 -15.27 -7.65 16.62
C LYS A 10 -15.80 -9.02 16.18
N GLY A 11 -14.93 -9.89 15.75
CA GLY A 11 -15.28 -11.27 15.42
C GLY A 11 -14.03 -12.09 15.10
N ASP A 12 -14.13 -13.41 15.33
CA ASP A 12 -13.03 -14.36 15.10
C ASP A 12 -12.80 -14.71 13.61
N LYS A 13 -13.44 -13.99 12.69
CA LYS A 13 -13.28 -14.26 11.26
C LYS A 13 -11.91 -13.76 10.79
N ARG A 14 -11.00 -14.70 10.74
CA ARG A 14 -9.70 -14.50 10.08
C ARG A 14 -9.90 -14.13 8.62
N GLY A 15 -9.07 -13.24 8.11
CA GLY A 15 -9.17 -12.78 6.74
C GLY A 15 -7.84 -12.19 6.26
N PHE A 16 -7.73 -12.04 4.96
CA PHE A 16 -6.58 -11.39 4.36
C PHE A 16 -6.99 -10.48 3.22
N SER A 17 -6.08 -9.60 2.87
CA SER A 17 -6.09 -8.79 1.68
C SER A 17 -4.71 -8.84 1.01
N PHE A 18 -4.64 -8.40 -0.22
CA PHE A 18 -3.37 -8.35 -0.92
C PHE A 18 -3.31 -7.18 -1.90
N GLU A 19 -2.11 -6.82 -2.30
CA GLU A 19 -1.93 -5.82 -3.33
C GLU A 19 -1.63 -6.43 -4.69
N VAL A 20 -1.99 -5.70 -5.74
CA VAL A 20 -1.62 -6.02 -7.12
C VAL A 20 -0.90 -4.84 -7.78
N LEU A 21 0.05 -5.18 -8.63
CA LEU A 21 0.81 -4.22 -9.41
C LEU A 21 0.21 -4.13 -10.82
N PRO A 22 -0.25 -2.95 -11.27
CA PRO A 22 -0.68 -2.75 -12.65
C PRO A 22 0.39 -3.17 -13.66
N PRO A 23 0.02 -3.79 -14.79
CA PRO A 23 0.99 -4.25 -15.78
C PRO A 23 1.77 -3.09 -16.39
N LEU A 24 2.96 -3.37 -16.91
CA LEU A 24 3.69 -2.37 -17.68
C LEU A 24 2.94 -2.02 -18.97
N LYS A 25 3.11 -0.80 -19.45
CA LYS A 25 2.60 -0.31 -20.75
C LYS A 25 3.01 -1.27 -21.86
N GLY A 26 2.04 -1.67 -22.67
CA GLY A 26 2.23 -2.65 -23.74
C GLY A 26 1.98 -4.10 -23.33
N ASN A 27 1.94 -4.41 -22.03
CA ASN A 27 1.55 -5.72 -21.54
C ASN A 27 0.02 -5.75 -21.32
N GLY A 28 -0.60 -6.86 -21.68
CA GLY A 28 -2.03 -7.06 -21.44
C GLY A 28 -2.36 -7.30 -19.96
N THR A 29 -3.65 -7.37 -19.65
CA THR A 29 -4.16 -7.57 -18.28
C THR A 29 -4.01 -9.00 -17.76
N ALA A 30 -3.61 -9.96 -18.59
CA ALA A 30 -3.59 -11.38 -18.25
C ALA A 30 -2.75 -11.74 -17.02
N ALA A 31 -1.60 -11.08 -16.83
CA ALA A 31 -0.76 -11.34 -15.65
C ALA A 31 -1.42 -10.83 -14.35
N LEU A 32 -2.06 -9.67 -14.41
CA LEU A 32 -2.82 -9.10 -13.29
C LEU A 32 -3.96 -10.05 -12.88
N PHE A 33 -4.76 -10.47 -13.83
CA PHE A 33 -5.90 -11.34 -13.54
C PHE A 33 -5.46 -12.73 -13.07
N ARG A 34 -4.35 -13.30 -13.61
CA ARG A 34 -3.79 -14.55 -13.07
C ARG A 34 -3.41 -14.44 -11.59
N THR A 35 -2.86 -13.30 -11.16
CA THR A 35 -2.57 -13.08 -9.75
C THR A 35 -3.85 -13.15 -8.91
N ILE A 36 -4.91 -12.44 -9.33
CA ILE A 36 -6.19 -12.42 -8.61
C ILE A 36 -6.84 -13.81 -8.66
N ASP A 37 -6.89 -14.44 -9.83
CA ASP A 37 -7.47 -15.80 -10.02
C ASP A 37 -6.78 -16.86 -9.15
N SER A 38 -5.49 -16.69 -8.84
CA SER A 38 -4.76 -17.63 -7.99
C SER A 38 -5.08 -17.49 -6.49
N LEU A 39 -5.64 -16.34 -6.07
CA LEU A 39 -5.89 -16.01 -4.66
C LEU A 39 -7.38 -15.85 -4.31
N LYS A 40 -8.26 -15.59 -5.28
CA LYS A 40 -9.67 -15.26 -5.04
C LYS A 40 -10.44 -16.35 -4.28
N ASP A 41 -10.13 -17.61 -4.55
CA ASP A 41 -10.85 -18.76 -3.98
C ASP A 41 -10.58 -18.95 -2.46
N PHE A 42 -9.58 -18.24 -1.91
CA PHE A 42 -9.31 -18.17 -0.47
C PHE A 42 -10.07 -17.04 0.24
N GLY A 43 -10.97 -16.33 -0.45
CA GLY A 43 -11.84 -15.31 0.12
C GLY A 43 -11.13 -14.03 0.61
N PRO A 44 -10.25 -13.41 -0.19
CA PRO A 44 -9.64 -12.14 0.19
C PRO A 44 -10.72 -11.08 0.42
N ARG A 45 -10.53 -10.23 1.43
CA ARG A 45 -11.51 -9.22 1.84
C ARG A 45 -11.50 -8.00 0.93
N PHE A 46 -10.32 -7.63 0.44
CA PHE A 46 -10.13 -6.53 -0.51
C PHE A 46 -8.81 -6.66 -1.25
N ILE A 47 -8.67 -5.92 -2.34
CA ILE A 47 -7.47 -5.89 -3.18
C ILE A 47 -6.97 -4.45 -3.28
N ASN A 48 -5.74 -4.20 -2.83
CA ASN A 48 -5.06 -2.93 -3.04
C ASN A 48 -4.47 -2.88 -4.45
N ILE A 49 -4.52 -1.71 -5.08
CA ILE A 49 -3.97 -1.50 -6.42
C ILE A 49 -2.89 -0.43 -6.31
N THR A 50 -1.63 -0.85 -6.48
CA THR A 50 -0.50 0.06 -6.35
C THR A 50 -0.47 1.08 -7.49
N THR A 51 -0.08 2.31 -7.17
CA THR A 51 0.14 3.38 -8.14
C THR A 51 1.62 3.67 -8.27
N HIS A 52 2.09 3.81 -9.49
CA HIS A 52 3.45 4.25 -9.79
C HIS A 52 3.41 5.57 -10.55
N HIS A 53 4.19 6.52 -10.08
CA HIS A 53 4.29 7.84 -10.71
C HIS A 53 4.86 7.76 -12.14
N SER A 54 4.67 8.85 -12.87
CA SER A 54 5.30 9.03 -14.18
C SER A 54 6.81 9.25 -13.99
N GLU A 55 7.60 8.61 -14.84
CA GLU A 55 9.05 8.83 -14.92
C GLU A 55 9.36 9.96 -15.90
N TYR A 56 10.47 10.66 -15.69
CA TYR A 56 11.00 11.55 -16.70
C TYR A 56 12.08 10.83 -17.48
N VAL A 57 12.03 10.98 -18.83
CA VAL A 57 13.07 10.49 -19.74
C VAL A 57 13.60 11.68 -20.53
N TYR A 58 14.90 11.68 -20.77
CA TYR A 58 15.51 12.66 -21.65
C TYR A 58 15.59 12.07 -23.05
N ARG A 59 15.06 12.79 -24.05
CA ARG A 59 15.15 12.42 -25.45
C ARG A 59 15.99 13.44 -26.18
N GLU A 60 16.91 12.95 -26.99
CA GLU A 60 17.69 13.79 -27.89
C GLU A 60 16.82 14.24 -29.05
N LEU A 61 16.83 15.53 -29.34
CA LEU A 61 16.20 16.15 -30.51
C LEU A 61 17.18 16.11 -31.69
N GLU A 62 16.69 16.30 -32.91
CA GLU A 62 17.48 16.33 -34.13
C GLU A 62 18.62 17.38 -34.11
N ASN A 63 18.48 18.42 -33.31
CA ASN A 63 19.48 19.46 -33.09
C ASN A 63 20.48 19.16 -31.96
N GLY A 64 20.50 17.93 -31.43
CA GLY A 64 21.38 17.50 -30.35
C GLY A 64 20.99 17.98 -28.93
N LEU A 65 19.90 18.72 -28.80
CA LEU A 65 19.39 19.15 -27.48
C LEU A 65 18.58 18.02 -26.84
N LEU A 66 18.65 17.92 -25.49
CA LEU A 66 17.86 16.99 -24.73
C LEU A 66 16.54 17.64 -24.28
N THR A 67 15.42 16.99 -24.59
CA THR A 67 14.12 17.36 -24.05
C THR A 67 13.72 16.40 -22.94
N ARG A 68 13.21 16.97 -21.82
CA ARG A 68 12.66 16.20 -20.70
C ARG A 68 11.21 15.87 -21.01
N GLN A 69 10.90 14.57 -21.10
CA GLN A 69 9.56 14.09 -21.39
C GLN A 69 9.04 13.24 -20.24
N ARG A 70 7.80 13.53 -19.78
CA ARG A 70 7.09 12.71 -18.79
C ARG A 70 6.53 11.45 -19.47
N VAL A 71 6.82 10.28 -18.91
CA VAL A 71 6.38 8.98 -19.44
C VAL A 71 5.67 8.18 -18.36
N ARG A 72 4.44 7.79 -18.62
CA ARG A 72 3.72 6.81 -17.77
C ARG A 72 4.11 5.40 -18.21
N ARG A 73 4.61 4.59 -17.28
CA ARG A 73 5.00 3.20 -17.52
C ARG A 73 3.87 2.21 -17.30
N ARG A 74 2.81 2.60 -16.57
CA ARG A 74 1.68 1.74 -16.20
C ARG A 74 0.36 2.46 -16.45
N PRO A 75 -0.75 1.72 -16.63
CA PRO A 75 -2.09 2.30 -16.68
C PRO A 75 -2.43 2.99 -15.36
N GLY A 76 -3.39 3.90 -15.39
CA GLY A 76 -3.93 4.56 -14.21
C GLY A 76 -4.67 3.57 -13.30
N THR A 77 -4.60 3.82 -12.00
CA THR A 77 -5.16 2.97 -10.96
C THR A 77 -6.68 2.89 -11.07
N VAL A 78 -7.35 3.98 -11.45
CA VAL A 78 -8.81 4.05 -11.67
C VAL A 78 -9.28 3.01 -12.70
N ALA A 79 -8.62 2.95 -13.86
CA ALA A 79 -8.99 2.00 -14.91
C ALA A 79 -8.82 0.53 -14.47
N ILE A 80 -7.77 0.26 -13.71
CA ILE A 80 -7.51 -1.08 -13.16
C ILE A 80 -8.54 -1.41 -12.08
N ALA A 81 -8.88 -0.46 -11.22
CA ALA A 81 -9.90 -0.62 -10.18
C ALA A 81 -11.26 -0.96 -10.79
N GLY A 82 -11.70 -0.20 -11.79
CA GLY A 82 -12.93 -0.49 -12.52
C GLY A 82 -12.92 -1.86 -13.20
N ALA A 83 -11.80 -2.26 -13.82
CA ALA A 83 -11.67 -3.56 -14.47
C ALA A 83 -11.72 -4.73 -13.46
N ILE A 84 -11.09 -4.59 -12.28
CA ILE A 84 -11.15 -5.60 -11.22
C ILE A 84 -12.55 -5.68 -10.62
N GLN A 85 -13.14 -4.55 -10.24
CA GLN A 85 -14.47 -4.49 -9.65
C GLN A 85 -15.54 -5.07 -10.57
N ASN A 86 -15.46 -4.79 -11.89
CA ASN A 86 -16.41 -5.34 -12.87
C ASN A 86 -16.24 -6.86 -13.06
N LYS A 87 -15.04 -7.41 -12.88
CA LYS A 87 -14.77 -8.84 -13.10
C LYS A 87 -14.91 -9.70 -11.84
N TYR A 88 -14.58 -9.14 -10.68
CA TYR A 88 -14.55 -9.86 -9.41
C TYR A 88 -15.42 -9.11 -8.41
N ASP A 89 -16.25 -9.77 -7.68
CA ASP A 89 -17.04 -9.16 -6.60
C ASP A 89 -16.20 -9.03 -5.31
N ILE A 90 -15.02 -8.39 -5.45
CA ILE A 90 -14.06 -8.14 -4.39
C ILE A 90 -13.82 -6.64 -4.32
N PRO A 91 -13.99 -6.00 -3.13
CA PRO A 91 -13.72 -4.59 -2.96
C PRO A 91 -12.28 -4.22 -3.35
N VAL A 92 -12.10 -3.08 -4.01
CA VAL A 92 -10.81 -2.58 -4.45
C VAL A 92 -10.44 -1.33 -3.67
N ILE A 93 -9.14 -1.17 -3.42
CA ILE A 93 -8.55 -0.01 -2.77
C ILE A 93 -7.45 0.54 -3.68
N PRO A 94 -7.75 1.45 -4.60
CA PRO A 94 -6.75 2.13 -5.38
C PRO A 94 -5.88 3.02 -4.49
N HIS A 95 -4.57 3.04 -4.76
CA HIS A 95 -3.64 3.97 -4.12
C HIS A 95 -3.71 5.32 -4.84
N VAL A 96 -3.99 6.38 -4.08
CA VAL A 96 -3.93 7.77 -4.53
C VAL A 96 -2.66 8.40 -3.98
N ILE A 97 -1.81 8.93 -4.86
CA ILE A 97 -0.45 9.36 -4.49
C ILE A 97 -0.15 10.81 -4.89
N CYS A 98 0.65 11.53 -4.09
CA CYS A 98 1.15 12.86 -4.42
C CYS A 98 2.12 12.84 -5.60
N SER A 99 2.92 11.78 -5.70
CA SER A 99 4.01 11.69 -6.67
C SER A 99 3.50 11.79 -8.11
N GLY A 100 3.95 12.80 -8.82
CA GLY A 100 3.61 13.00 -10.23
C GLY A 100 2.18 13.48 -10.50
N ALA A 101 1.43 13.96 -9.51
CA ALA A 101 0.06 14.46 -9.64
C ALA A 101 -0.05 15.89 -9.14
N THR A 102 -0.83 16.71 -9.82
CA THR A 102 -1.30 18.02 -9.35
C THR A 102 -2.52 17.85 -8.46
N LYS A 103 -2.94 18.89 -7.76
CA LYS A 103 -4.20 18.88 -6.99
C LYS A 103 -5.41 18.63 -7.87
N GLU A 104 -5.38 19.16 -9.09
CA GLU A 104 -6.42 18.96 -10.09
C GLU A 104 -6.45 17.51 -10.59
N ASP A 105 -5.27 16.90 -10.88
CA ASP A 105 -5.21 15.47 -11.25
C ASP A 105 -5.84 14.57 -10.15
N ILE A 106 -5.56 14.88 -8.87
CA ILE A 106 -6.15 14.16 -7.72
C ILE A 106 -7.67 14.34 -7.68
N GLU A 107 -8.17 15.54 -7.89
CA GLU A 107 -9.61 15.80 -7.88
C GLU A 107 -10.33 15.01 -8.98
N TYR A 108 -9.80 14.99 -10.19
CA TYR A 108 -10.35 14.16 -11.26
C TYR A 108 -10.26 12.66 -10.94
N GLU A 109 -9.18 12.20 -10.31
CA GLU A 109 -9.07 10.81 -9.87
C GLU A 109 -10.15 10.45 -8.85
N LEU A 110 -10.45 11.34 -7.90
CA LEU A 110 -11.52 11.14 -6.91
C LEU A 110 -12.91 11.12 -7.57
N LEU A 111 -13.18 12.03 -8.52
CA LEU A 111 -14.43 12.05 -9.29
C LEU A 111 -14.63 10.76 -10.08
N ASP A 112 -13.59 10.30 -10.78
CA ASP A 112 -13.63 9.06 -11.56
C ASP A 112 -13.90 7.84 -10.67
N LEU A 113 -13.26 7.78 -9.50
CA LEU A 113 -13.48 6.70 -8.52
C LEU A 113 -14.91 6.72 -7.98
N GLN A 114 -15.47 7.91 -7.64
CA GLN A 114 -16.88 8.01 -7.25
C GLN A 114 -17.81 7.54 -8.34
N PHE A 115 -17.55 7.88 -9.60
CA PHE A 115 -18.35 7.47 -10.76
C PHE A 115 -18.38 5.95 -10.92
N LEU A 116 -17.28 5.27 -10.55
CA LEU A 116 -17.19 3.81 -10.53
C LEU A 116 -17.77 3.16 -9.26
N GLY A 117 -18.30 3.94 -8.32
CA GLY A 117 -18.79 3.45 -7.03
C GLY A 117 -17.69 2.91 -6.11
N ILE A 118 -16.44 3.38 -6.29
CA ILE A 118 -15.30 3.00 -5.47
C ILE A 118 -15.13 4.05 -4.37
N SER A 119 -15.35 3.65 -3.13
CA SER A 119 -15.34 4.53 -1.95
C SER A 119 -14.22 4.24 -0.95
N ASN A 120 -13.30 3.32 -1.25
CA ASN A 120 -12.15 3.03 -0.39
C ASN A 120 -10.86 3.35 -1.15
N ILE A 121 -9.97 4.12 -0.54
CA ILE A 121 -8.68 4.51 -1.13
C ILE A 121 -7.55 4.39 -0.11
N LEU A 122 -6.32 4.22 -0.59
CA LEU A 122 -5.12 4.32 0.24
C LEU A 122 -4.35 5.59 -0.16
N VAL A 123 -4.28 6.54 0.78
CA VAL A 123 -3.67 7.85 0.58
C VAL A 123 -2.21 7.82 0.96
N LEU A 124 -1.33 8.04 -0.01
CA LEU A 124 0.12 7.92 0.14
C LEU A 124 0.84 9.13 -0.45
N ARG A 125 2.07 9.38 -0.02
CA ARG A 125 2.93 10.34 -0.72
C ARG A 125 3.39 9.77 -2.07
N GLY A 126 3.69 8.51 -2.11
CA GLY A 126 4.38 7.84 -3.21
C GLY A 126 5.90 8.00 -3.10
N ASP A 127 6.61 7.24 -3.93
CA ASP A 127 8.07 7.19 -3.92
C ASP A 127 8.66 8.40 -4.64
N LYS A 128 9.91 8.74 -4.28
CA LYS A 128 10.74 9.67 -5.05
C LYS A 128 11.09 9.08 -6.42
N ALA A 129 11.38 9.92 -7.40
CA ALA A 129 11.92 9.44 -8.67
C ALA A 129 13.29 8.79 -8.44
N LYS A 130 13.64 7.80 -9.28
CA LYS A 130 14.87 7.00 -9.09
C LYS A 130 16.13 7.85 -9.12
N GLU A 131 16.11 8.93 -9.89
CA GLU A 131 17.21 9.84 -10.08
C GLU A 131 17.31 10.90 -8.96
N ASP A 132 16.23 11.07 -8.18
CA ASP A 132 16.16 12.09 -7.14
C ASP A 132 16.72 11.60 -5.81
N ARG A 133 17.46 12.45 -5.12
CA ARG A 133 17.98 12.15 -3.78
C ARG A 133 16.88 12.19 -2.71
N GLN A 134 15.87 13.03 -2.91
CA GLN A 134 14.73 13.23 -2.02
C GLN A 134 13.45 13.38 -2.85
N PHE A 135 12.31 13.23 -2.20
CA PHE A 135 11.02 13.46 -2.84
C PHE A 135 10.87 14.92 -3.25
N THR A 136 10.51 15.15 -4.52
CA THR A 136 10.22 16.48 -5.06
C THR A 136 8.76 16.50 -5.50
N PRO A 137 7.91 17.36 -4.91
CA PRO A 137 6.51 17.45 -5.30
C PRO A 137 6.37 17.96 -6.74
N THR A 138 5.31 17.53 -7.41
CA THR A 138 4.90 18.11 -8.68
C THR A 138 4.49 19.57 -8.46
N GLU A 139 4.78 20.45 -9.42
CA GLU A 139 4.28 21.82 -9.38
C GLU A 139 2.74 21.80 -9.22
N ASN A 140 2.21 22.59 -8.30
CA ASN A 140 0.80 22.58 -7.88
C ASN A 140 0.30 21.25 -7.31
N GLY A 141 1.19 20.32 -6.94
CA GLY A 141 0.88 19.07 -6.26
C GLY A 141 1.07 19.14 -4.75
N HIS A 142 0.91 18.01 -4.08
CA HIS A 142 1.11 17.87 -2.64
C HIS A 142 2.52 17.39 -2.31
N SER A 143 3.05 17.85 -1.17
CA SER A 143 4.40 17.50 -0.72
C SER A 143 4.41 16.21 0.14
N ASN A 144 3.29 15.86 0.74
CA ASN A 144 3.19 14.74 1.67
C ASN A 144 1.77 14.17 1.72
N ALA A 145 1.61 12.99 2.32
CA ALA A 145 0.33 12.31 2.42
C ALA A 145 -0.68 13.07 3.30
N THR A 146 -0.24 13.84 4.30
CA THR A 146 -1.15 14.64 5.14
C THR A 146 -1.82 15.76 4.36
N ASP A 147 -1.10 16.42 3.44
CA ASP A 147 -1.68 17.45 2.58
C ASP A 147 -2.65 16.86 1.55
N LEU A 148 -2.33 15.71 1.00
CA LEU A 148 -3.25 14.97 0.13
C LEU A 148 -4.51 14.54 0.89
N LEU A 149 -4.37 14.03 2.11
CA LEU A 149 -5.50 13.63 2.95
C LEU A 149 -6.41 14.83 3.30
N LYS A 150 -5.85 16.03 3.51
CA LYS A 150 -6.64 17.28 3.66
C LYS A 150 -7.51 17.54 2.44
N GLN A 151 -6.97 17.39 1.22
CA GLN A 151 -7.77 17.55 0.00
C GLN A 151 -8.87 16.51 -0.10
N VAL A 152 -8.58 15.22 0.17
CA VAL A 152 -9.60 14.16 0.18
C VAL A 152 -10.68 14.43 1.23
N ASN A 153 -10.29 14.88 2.43
CA ASN A 153 -11.26 15.24 3.48
C ASN A 153 -12.11 16.46 3.10
N GLN A 154 -11.53 17.46 2.44
CA GLN A 154 -12.28 18.58 1.87
C GLN A 154 -13.31 18.10 0.84
N PHE A 155 -12.92 17.19 -0.05
CA PHE A 155 -13.82 16.55 -1.01
C PHE A 155 -14.95 15.76 -0.32
N ASN A 156 -14.62 14.97 0.71
CA ASN A 156 -15.58 14.25 1.54
C ASN A 156 -16.58 15.18 2.27
N ASN A 157 -16.18 16.43 2.51
CA ASN A 157 -17.03 17.45 3.12
C ASN A 157 -17.82 18.28 2.09
N GLY A 158 -17.77 17.91 0.81
CA GLY A 158 -18.56 18.51 -0.26
C GLY A 158 -17.93 19.76 -0.87
N PHE A 159 -16.60 19.86 -0.90
CA PHE A 159 -15.89 20.97 -1.52
C PHE A 159 -14.78 20.47 -2.45
N PHE A 160 -14.66 21.10 -3.60
CA PHE A 160 -13.50 20.96 -4.48
C PHE A 160 -12.23 21.56 -3.85
N PHE A 161 -11.05 21.25 -4.41
CA PHE A 161 -9.78 21.72 -3.83
C PHE A 161 -9.62 23.24 -3.86
N ASP A 162 -10.33 23.94 -4.76
CA ASP A 162 -10.38 25.40 -4.84
C ASP A 162 -11.39 26.06 -3.87
N GLY A 163 -12.12 25.23 -3.08
CA GLY A 163 -13.15 25.67 -2.15
C GLY A 163 -14.55 25.81 -2.75
N THR A 164 -14.74 25.53 -4.03
CA THR A 164 -16.05 25.53 -4.66
C THR A 164 -16.92 24.38 -4.10
N PRO A 165 -18.19 24.63 -3.69
CA PRO A 165 -19.04 23.57 -3.18
C PRO A 165 -19.46 22.59 -4.26
N ILE A 166 -19.44 21.30 -3.92
CA ILE A 166 -19.95 20.21 -4.77
C ILE A 166 -21.47 20.17 -4.67
N LYS A 167 -22.16 20.38 -5.79
CA LYS A 167 -23.62 20.49 -5.82
C LYS A 167 -24.33 19.18 -5.39
N HIS A 168 -23.79 18.05 -5.78
CA HIS A 168 -24.31 16.72 -5.45
C HIS A 168 -23.14 15.83 -5.00
N PRO A 169 -22.75 15.89 -3.70
CA PRO A 169 -21.70 15.04 -3.17
C PRO A 169 -22.07 13.56 -3.30
N GLY A 170 -21.15 12.74 -3.76
CA GLY A 170 -21.30 11.29 -3.72
C GLY A 170 -20.96 10.69 -2.35
N ASP A 171 -20.75 9.37 -2.31
CA ASP A 171 -20.32 8.68 -1.11
C ASP A 171 -18.94 9.17 -0.66
N LYS A 172 -18.74 9.26 0.66
CA LYS A 172 -17.44 9.63 1.24
C LYS A 172 -16.41 8.53 1.02
N PHE A 173 -15.19 8.93 0.74
CA PHE A 173 -14.07 8.01 0.72
C PHE A 173 -13.68 7.58 2.13
N CYS A 174 -13.56 6.27 2.32
CA CYS A 174 -12.87 5.66 3.45
C CYS A 174 -11.36 5.68 3.15
N CYS A 175 -10.60 6.39 3.96
CA CYS A 175 -9.20 6.71 3.72
C CYS A 175 -8.27 5.84 4.55
N GLY A 176 -7.58 4.89 3.91
CA GLY A 176 -6.42 4.22 4.50
C GLY A 176 -5.15 5.06 4.35
N VAL A 177 -4.20 4.88 5.24
CA VAL A 177 -2.88 5.51 5.19
C VAL A 177 -1.78 4.50 5.51
N ALA A 178 -0.52 4.81 5.16
CA ALA A 178 0.61 3.99 5.56
C ALA A 178 1.11 4.37 6.96
N CYS A 179 1.62 3.36 7.70
CA CYS A 179 2.39 3.51 8.92
C CYS A 179 3.60 2.56 8.94
N TYR A 180 4.54 2.77 9.84
CA TYR A 180 5.85 2.12 9.82
C TYR A 180 6.22 1.60 11.20
N PRO A 181 6.15 0.27 11.45
CA PRO A 181 6.52 -0.31 12.73
C PRO A 181 7.95 0.01 13.19
N GLU A 182 8.86 0.16 12.21
CA GLU A 182 10.27 0.44 12.45
C GLU A 182 10.70 1.89 12.14
N LYS A 183 9.80 2.75 11.76
CA LYS A 183 9.88 4.13 11.30
C LYS A 183 10.04 4.31 9.78
N HIS A 184 9.52 5.43 9.26
CA HIS A 184 9.78 5.89 7.89
C HIS A 184 11.25 6.31 7.71
N GLU A 185 11.84 6.04 6.53
CA GLU A 185 13.25 6.34 6.24
C GLU A 185 13.65 7.80 6.52
N GLU A 186 12.78 8.75 6.16
CA GLU A 186 13.01 10.18 6.32
C GLU A 186 12.67 10.70 7.73
N ALA A 187 12.00 9.91 8.56
CA ALA A 187 11.69 10.33 9.92
C ALA A 187 12.97 10.29 10.78
N PRO A 188 13.26 11.31 11.57
CA PRO A 188 14.45 11.32 12.42
C PRO A 188 14.37 10.24 13.52
N ASN A 189 13.18 9.91 13.98
CA ASN A 189 12.93 8.86 14.97
C ASN A 189 11.48 8.36 14.89
N LEU A 190 11.19 7.24 15.54
CA LEU A 190 9.87 6.62 15.54
C LEU A 190 8.79 7.52 16.15
N GLU A 191 9.13 8.30 17.18
CA GLU A 191 8.15 9.18 17.86
C GLU A 191 7.63 10.27 16.91
N MET A 192 8.51 10.88 16.12
CA MET A 192 8.09 11.88 15.12
C MET A 192 7.25 11.25 14.01
N ASP A 193 7.61 10.04 13.56
CA ASP A 193 6.81 9.32 12.57
C ASP A 193 5.41 8.98 13.10
N MET A 194 5.31 8.57 14.35
CA MET A 194 4.02 8.32 15.00
C MET A 194 3.19 9.59 15.21
N LYS A 195 3.80 10.77 15.43
CA LYS A 195 3.09 12.05 15.40
C LYS A 195 2.46 12.33 14.06
N HIS A 196 3.14 11.98 12.95
CA HIS A 196 2.54 12.07 11.61
C HIS A 196 1.37 11.09 11.44
N LEU A 197 1.41 9.90 12.02
CA LEU A 197 0.28 8.98 11.99
C LEU A 197 -0.91 9.53 12.80
N LEU A 198 -0.66 10.14 13.97
CA LEU A 198 -1.70 10.82 14.75
C LEU A 198 -2.30 11.99 13.97
N GLU A 199 -1.48 12.80 13.31
CA GLU A 199 -1.96 13.88 12.44
C GLU A 199 -2.84 13.34 11.29
N LYS A 200 -2.45 12.24 10.64
CA LYS A 200 -3.27 11.60 9.61
C LYS A 200 -4.63 11.16 10.16
N GLN A 201 -4.68 10.57 11.36
CA GLN A 201 -5.95 10.24 12.02
C GLN A 201 -6.81 11.48 12.24
N GLN A 202 -6.23 12.58 12.75
CA GLN A 202 -6.94 13.83 12.98
C GLN A 202 -7.46 14.48 11.71
N LEU A 203 -6.81 14.20 10.57
CA LEU A 203 -7.19 14.66 9.24
C LEU A 203 -8.16 13.74 8.52
N GLY A 204 -8.69 12.71 9.19
CA GLY A 204 -9.73 11.83 8.65
C GLY A 204 -9.21 10.54 8.03
N ALA A 205 -8.04 10.04 8.42
CA ALA A 205 -7.67 8.67 8.12
C ALA A 205 -8.52 7.70 8.95
N ASP A 206 -9.10 6.71 8.29
CA ASP A 206 -10.03 5.73 8.88
C ASP A 206 -9.32 4.46 9.34
N TYR A 207 -8.19 4.09 8.72
CA TYR A 207 -7.35 2.94 9.07
C TYR A 207 -5.92 3.13 8.58
N ALA A 208 -5.00 2.31 9.06
CA ALA A 208 -3.62 2.30 8.60
C ALA A 208 -3.19 0.89 8.18
N ILE A 209 -2.35 0.79 7.14
CA ILE A 209 -1.66 -0.44 6.74
C ILE A 209 -0.17 -0.23 7.01
N THR A 210 0.49 -1.23 7.63
CA THR A 210 1.91 -1.09 7.94
C THR A 210 2.80 -1.27 6.70
N GLN A 211 4.02 -0.73 6.75
CA GLN A 211 5.11 -1.26 5.94
C GLN A 211 5.37 -2.71 6.33
N LEU A 212 5.97 -3.49 5.42
CA LEU A 212 6.37 -4.87 5.72
C LEU A 212 7.36 -4.92 6.91
N PHE A 213 7.26 -5.98 7.69
CA PHE A 213 8.15 -6.28 8.82
C PHE A 213 8.30 -7.79 8.97
N TYR A 214 9.36 -8.24 9.66
CA TYR A 214 9.65 -9.65 9.90
C TYR A 214 9.67 -10.03 11.37
N ASP A 215 9.49 -9.06 12.27
CA ASP A 215 9.49 -9.22 13.72
C ASP A 215 8.16 -8.70 14.30
N ASN A 216 7.33 -9.62 14.83
CA ASN A 216 6.03 -9.28 15.40
C ASN A 216 6.16 -8.46 16.69
N GLU A 217 7.23 -8.63 17.48
CA GLU A 217 7.45 -7.85 18.70
C GLU A 217 7.60 -6.36 18.41
N LYS A 218 8.26 -6.01 17.31
CA LYS A 218 8.36 -4.62 16.86
C LYS A 218 6.98 -4.04 16.49
N PHE A 219 6.16 -4.85 15.83
CA PHE A 219 4.79 -4.47 15.50
C PHE A 219 3.94 -4.28 16.76
N TYR A 220 4.02 -5.18 17.75
CA TYR A 220 3.27 -5.06 19.00
C TYR A 220 3.70 -3.82 19.78
N ALA A 221 5.00 -3.59 19.94
CA ALA A 221 5.53 -2.40 20.59
C ALA A 221 5.09 -1.09 19.89
N PHE A 222 5.07 -1.10 18.54
CA PHE A 222 4.57 0.02 17.75
C PHE A 222 3.09 0.28 18.04
N VAL A 223 2.24 -0.75 18.00
CA VAL A 223 0.80 -0.58 18.24
C VAL A 223 0.52 -0.13 19.66
N GLU A 224 1.20 -0.69 20.67
CA GLU A 224 1.07 -0.27 22.05
C GLU A 224 1.39 1.23 22.20
N LYS A 225 2.52 1.68 21.67
CA LYS A 225 2.91 3.07 21.67
C LYS A 225 1.91 3.96 20.91
N ALA A 226 1.37 3.49 19.78
CA ALA A 226 0.35 4.20 19.03
C ALA A 226 -0.91 4.44 19.89
N ARG A 227 -1.37 3.42 20.63
CA ARG A 227 -2.51 3.53 21.53
C ARG A 227 -2.24 4.51 22.68
N GLN A 228 -1.05 4.48 23.27
CA GLN A 228 -0.62 5.44 24.30
C GLN A 228 -0.63 6.89 23.79
N MET A 229 -0.34 7.11 22.51
CA MET A 229 -0.38 8.43 21.85
C MET A 229 -1.79 8.86 21.41
N GLY A 230 -2.82 8.05 21.61
CA GLY A 230 -4.21 8.37 21.22
C GLY A 230 -4.55 8.01 19.77
N ILE A 231 -3.74 7.21 19.09
CA ILE A 231 -4.07 6.66 17.78
C ILE A 231 -5.04 5.50 17.98
N THR A 232 -6.29 5.63 17.51
CA THR A 232 -7.38 4.68 17.73
C THR A 232 -7.80 3.92 16.47
N ILE A 233 -7.46 4.42 15.29
CA ILE A 233 -7.79 3.77 14.02
C ILE A 233 -7.22 2.35 13.96
N PRO A 234 -7.88 1.41 13.25
CA PRO A 234 -7.34 0.08 12.98
C PRO A 234 -5.97 0.14 12.32
N ILE A 235 -5.04 -0.68 12.78
CA ILE A 235 -3.71 -0.85 12.18
C ILE A 235 -3.65 -2.28 11.66
N VAL A 236 -3.54 -2.42 10.33
CA VAL A 236 -3.48 -3.70 9.64
C VAL A 236 -2.02 -4.10 9.44
N PRO A 237 -1.57 -5.22 10.03
CA PRO A 237 -0.23 -5.73 9.79
C PRO A 237 -0.08 -6.17 8.33
N ALA A 238 1.00 -5.75 7.67
CA ALA A 238 1.28 -6.10 6.29
C ALA A 238 2.59 -6.87 6.19
N LEU A 239 2.55 -8.03 5.54
CA LEU A 239 3.64 -8.98 5.46
C LEU A 239 4.04 -9.28 4.02
N LYS A 240 5.33 -9.54 3.83
CA LYS A 240 5.87 -10.00 2.56
C LYS A 240 6.69 -11.27 2.79
N PRO A 241 6.25 -12.43 2.27
CA PRO A 241 7.03 -13.66 2.36
C PRO A 241 8.42 -13.47 1.73
N PHE A 242 9.44 -13.93 2.43
CA PHE A 242 10.80 -14.01 1.88
C PHE A 242 10.80 -15.03 0.72
N ALA A 243 11.43 -14.71 -0.40
CA ALA A 243 11.32 -15.52 -1.61
C ALA A 243 12.64 -15.68 -2.39
N LYS A 244 13.69 -14.93 -2.01
CA LYS A 244 14.98 -14.93 -2.71
C LYS A 244 16.13 -14.62 -1.77
N LEU A 245 17.27 -15.25 -1.95
CA LEU A 245 18.48 -14.98 -1.17
C LEU A 245 18.90 -13.51 -1.20
N SER A 246 18.77 -12.85 -2.36
CA SER A 246 19.12 -11.43 -2.52
C SER A 246 18.28 -10.48 -1.64
N GLN A 247 17.15 -10.93 -1.13
CA GLN A 247 16.30 -10.11 -0.25
C GLN A 247 16.93 -9.86 1.11
N LEU A 248 17.88 -10.69 1.54
CA LEU A 248 18.61 -10.47 2.79
C LEU A 248 19.32 -9.09 2.84
N THR A 249 19.76 -8.61 1.70
CA THR A 249 20.41 -7.29 1.59
C THR A 249 19.50 -6.24 0.96
N MET A 250 18.64 -6.64 0.04
CA MET A 250 17.76 -5.72 -0.70
C MET A 250 16.65 -5.15 0.19
N VAL A 251 16.04 -6.00 1.03
CA VAL A 251 14.90 -5.60 1.84
C VAL A 251 15.25 -4.49 2.86
N PRO A 252 16.29 -4.64 3.69
CA PRO A 252 16.69 -3.56 4.59
C PRO A 252 17.06 -2.27 3.88
N LYS A 253 17.73 -2.39 2.73
CA LYS A 253 18.16 -1.24 1.93
C LYS A 253 16.98 -0.48 1.28
N THR A 254 15.93 -1.20 0.87
CA THR A 254 14.84 -0.62 0.08
C THR A 254 13.65 -0.20 0.96
N PHE A 255 13.34 -0.99 1.98
CA PHE A 255 12.15 -0.79 2.83
C PHE A 255 12.50 -0.33 4.24
N HIS A 256 13.80 -0.23 4.56
CA HIS A 256 14.31 0.26 5.85
C HIS A 256 13.72 -0.51 7.04
N CYS A 257 13.45 -1.80 6.86
CA CYS A 257 13.02 -2.72 7.91
C CYS A 257 14.12 -3.72 8.23
N ASP A 258 14.20 -4.14 9.46
CA ASP A 258 15.19 -5.11 9.93
C ASP A 258 14.77 -6.54 9.57
N ILE A 259 15.78 -7.38 9.32
CA ILE A 259 15.58 -8.82 9.24
C ILE A 259 16.08 -9.41 10.57
N PRO A 260 15.20 -10.10 11.35
CA PRO A 260 15.61 -10.72 12.61
C PRO A 260 16.80 -11.65 12.43
N GLU A 261 17.72 -11.66 13.41
CA GLU A 261 18.93 -12.51 13.38
C GLU A 261 18.57 -13.98 13.10
N ALA A 262 17.52 -14.50 13.72
CA ALA A 262 17.08 -15.88 13.51
C ALA A 262 16.70 -16.14 12.03
N LEU A 263 15.95 -15.23 11.38
CA LEU A 263 15.63 -15.34 9.97
C LEU A 263 16.87 -15.21 9.09
N ALA A 264 17.75 -14.25 9.38
CA ALA A 264 18.97 -14.03 8.63
C ALA A 264 19.86 -15.27 8.63
N GLN A 265 20.07 -15.90 9.80
CA GLN A 265 20.86 -17.12 9.95
C GLN A 265 20.28 -18.29 9.17
N GLU A 266 18.95 -18.45 9.14
CA GLU A 266 18.31 -19.51 8.35
C GLU A 266 18.43 -19.24 6.84
N VAL A 267 18.26 -17.98 6.39
CA VAL A 267 18.45 -17.60 4.98
C VAL A 267 19.88 -17.86 4.52
N LEU A 268 20.89 -17.61 5.37
CA LEU A 268 22.30 -17.87 5.04
C LEU A 268 22.62 -19.35 4.84
N LYS A 269 21.81 -20.27 5.39
CA LYS A 269 21.93 -21.72 5.16
C LYS A 269 21.30 -22.18 3.85
N CYS A 270 20.41 -21.39 3.27
CA CYS A 270 19.74 -21.70 2.01
C CYS A 270 20.74 -21.72 0.86
N LYS A 271 20.59 -22.68 -0.04
CA LYS A 271 21.48 -22.85 -1.20
C LYS A 271 20.86 -22.33 -2.51
N SER A 272 19.57 -22.10 -2.50
CA SER A 272 18.80 -21.65 -3.68
C SER A 272 17.68 -20.66 -3.29
N ASP A 273 17.13 -19.98 -4.28
CA ASP A 273 15.94 -19.14 -4.09
C ASP A 273 14.71 -20.00 -3.72
N GLU A 274 14.65 -21.25 -4.14
CA GLU A 274 13.61 -22.22 -3.77
C GLU A 274 13.66 -22.53 -2.27
N ASP A 275 14.86 -22.74 -1.69
CA ASP A 275 15.05 -22.94 -0.25
C ASP A 275 14.60 -21.68 0.51
N ALA A 276 15.04 -20.50 0.06
CA ALA A 276 14.68 -19.22 0.66
C ALA A 276 13.15 -18.98 0.59
N LYS A 277 12.50 -19.40 -0.50
CA LYS A 277 11.05 -19.31 -0.67
C LYS A 277 10.32 -20.24 0.31
N ALA A 278 10.78 -21.47 0.48
CA ALA A 278 10.21 -22.43 1.43
C ALA A 278 10.31 -21.90 2.86
N LEU A 279 11.48 -21.43 3.26
CA LEU A 279 11.71 -20.77 4.55
C LEU A 279 10.80 -19.56 4.75
N GLY A 280 10.67 -18.70 3.73
CA GLY A 280 9.81 -17.52 3.80
C GLY A 280 8.34 -17.85 3.97
N ILE A 281 7.84 -18.93 3.39
CA ILE A 281 6.48 -19.43 3.60
C ILE A 281 6.31 -19.89 5.05
N GLU A 282 7.26 -20.66 5.57
CA GLU A 282 7.24 -21.15 6.95
C GLU A 282 7.26 -19.99 7.94
N TRP A 283 8.23 -19.08 7.80
CA TRP A 283 8.37 -17.90 8.65
C TRP A 283 7.10 -17.04 8.65
N THR A 284 6.60 -16.68 7.46
CA THR A 284 5.41 -15.82 7.37
C THR A 284 4.16 -16.53 7.89
N THR A 285 4.05 -17.86 7.71
CA THR A 285 2.95 -18.64 8.30
C THR A 285 3.00 -18.60 9.83
N ALA A 286 4.19 -18.70 10.43
CA ALA A 286 4.37 -18.56 11.86
C ALA A 286 4.02 -17.15 12.36
N GLN A 287 4.51 -16.11 11.65
CA GLN A 287 4.14 -14.72 11.97
C GLN A 287 2.64 -14.50 11.96
N VAL A 288 1.92 -14.99 10.94
CA VAL A 288 0.47 -14.83 10.84
C VAL A 288 -0.27 -15.56 11.97
N LYS A 289 0.16 -16.77 12.34
CA LYS A 289 -0.44 -17.50 13.46
C LYS A 289 -0.28 -16.72 14.77
N ASP A 290 0.91 -16.24 15.03
CA ASP A 290 1.20 -15.45 16.22
C ASP A 290 0.40 -14.12 16.23
N LEU A 291 0.26 -13.43 15.08
CA LEU A 291 -0.62 -12.27 14.96
C LEU A 291 -2.09 -12.60 15.27
N PHE A 292 -2.59 -13.75 14.81
CA PHE A 292 -3.95 -14.21 15.13
C PHE A 292 -4.12 -14.48 16.63
N ASP A 293 -3.14 -15.10 17.27
CA ASP A 293 -3.16 -15.40 18.69
C ASP A 293 -3.15 -14.12 19.54
N HIS A 294 -2.60 -13.02 19.00
CA HIS A 294 -2.65 -11.67 19.58
C HIS A 294 -3.86 -10.83 19.12
N GLY A 295 -4.83 -11.44 18.41
CA GLY A 295 -6.11 -10.79 18.05
C GLY A 295 -6.07 -9.94 16.77
N TYR A 296 -5.00 -9.99 15.98
CA TYR A 296 -4.92 -9.33 14.69
C TYR A 296 -5.48 -10.23 13.58
N ASN A 297 -6.79 -10.26 13.44
CA ASN A 297 -7.51 -11.20 12.58
C ASN A 297 -7.52 -10.84 11.08
N HIS A 298 -6.91 -9.73 10.67
CA HIS A 298 -6.78 -9.36 9.27
C HIS A 298 -5.33 -9.06 8.90
N ILE A 299 -4.81 -9.73 7.88
CA ILE A 299 -3.43 -9.59 7.41
C ILE A 299 -3.43 -9.07 5.96
N HIS A 300 -2.58 -8.08 5.68
CA HIS A 300 -2.33 -7.64 4.32
C HIS A 300 -1.07 -8.29 3.75
N PHE A 301 -1.10 -8.75 2.48
CA PHE A 301 0.06 -9.35 1.84
C PHE A 301 0.58 -8.52 0.67
N PHE A 302 1.88 -8.23 0.68
CA PHE A 302 2.60 -7.72 -0.46
C PHE A 302 2.91 -8.87 -1.43
N THR A 303 2.21 -8.93 -2.57
CA THR A 303 2.29 -10.08 -3.49
C THR A 303 3.33 -9.95 -4.60
N VAL A 304 3.89 -8.76 -4.81
CA VAL A 304 4.89 -8.53 -5.88
C VAL A 304 6.06 -9.51 -5.73
N SER A 305 6.25 -10.38 -6.72
CA SER A 305 7.22 -11.48 -6.72
C SER A 305 7.01 -12.54 -5.63
N ALA A 306 5.84 -12.60 -5.00
CA ALA A 306 5.54 -13.52 -3.90
C ALA A 306 4.14 -14.18 -4.00
N VAL A 307 3.47 -14.11 -5.14
CA VAL A 307 2.09 -14.62 -5.34
C VAL A 307 1.97 -16.09 -4.94
N ASP A 308 2.88 -16.95 -5.41
CA ASP A 308 2.84 -18.39 -5.09
C ASP A 308 3.06 -18.66 -3.61
N SER A 309 3.93 -17.88 -2.95
CA SER A 309 4.17 -17.98 -1.51
C SER A 309 2.90 -17.60 -0.74
N VAL A 310 2.27 -16.47 -1.09
CA VAL A 310 1.01 -16.02 -0.48
C VAL A 310 -0.11 -17.05 -0.73
N LYS A 311 -0.17 -17.66 -1.91
CA LYS A 311 -1.12 -18.74 -2.21
C LYS A 311 -0.94 -19.95 -1.28
N GLN A 312 0.31 -20.36 -1.04
CA GLN A 312 0.59 -21.49 -0.13
C GLN A 312 0.24 -21.13 1.31
N ILE A 313 0.58 -19.93 1.76
CA ILE A 313 0.20 -19.43 3.09
C ILE A 313 -1.32 -19.37 3.23
N ALA A 314 -2.03 -18.88 2.22
CA ALA A 314 -3.49 -18.81 2.22
C ALA A 314 -4.14 -20.18 2.33
N LYS A 315 -3.62 -21.20 1.66
CA LYS A 315 -4.07 -22.60 1.81
C LYS A 315 -3.96 -23.15 3.24
N ILE A 316 -2.99 -22.68 4.01
CA ILE A 316 -2.73 -23.16 5.37
C ILE A 316 -3.62 -22.44 6.39
N LEU A 317 -3.93 -21.17 6.14
CA LEU A 317 -4.46 -20.26 7.17
C LEU A 317 -5.90 -19.82 6.95
N PHE A 318 -6.38 -19.84 5.69
CA PHE A 318 -7.70 -19.38 5.27
C PHE A 318 -8.41 -20.42 4.39
#